data_7e690172e74ea79d1fcb2dd5f86882cd
#
_entry.id   7e690172e74ea79d1fcb2dd5f86882cd
#
_cell.length_a   1.000
_cell.length_b   1.000
_cell.length_c   1.000
_cell.angle_alpha   90.00
_cell.angle_beta   90.00
_cell.angle_gamma   90.00
#
_symmetry.space_group_name_H-M   'P 1'
#
loop_
_entity.id
_entity.type
_entity.pdbx_description
1 polymer ?
#
loop_
_entity_poly.entity_id
_entity_poly.type
_entity_poly.pdbx_seq_one_letter_code
_entity_poly.pdbx_strand_id
1 'polypeptide(L)'
;MDEPSTVTLVWREAYRFAVDFGQQPAAATLLTDVKPPLGTGAGPDSEQLLVAAVANCLASSLLFSLRKFRNEAVPMRTTAEAALSRNAQGRLRVAGIEVAIRLGVAASTLRQLDRALAQFEDFCVVTQSVRAAVPVAVRVLDDDGTLLTA
;
A
#
# COMPACT_ATOMS: atom_id res chain seq x y z
N MET A 1 -13.30 -10.85 -18.92
CA MET A 1 -13.18 -10.76 -17.44
C MET A 1 -11.72 -11.03 -17.10
N ASP A 2 -11.15 -10.20 -16.26
CA ASP A 2 -9.74 -10.36 -15.85
C ASP A 2 -9.58 -11.60 -14.98
N GLU A 3 -8.37 -12.19 -14.99
CA GLU A 3 -8.07 -13.33 -14.13
C GLU A 3 -8.19 -12.94 -12.64
N PRO A 4 -8.82 -13.80 -11.81
CA PRO A 4 -8.91 -13.54 -10.39
C PRO A 4 -7.53 -13.63 -9.72
N SER A 5 -7.28 -12.73 -8.77
CA SER A 5 -6.11 -12.83 -7.90
C SER A 5 -6.41 -13.81 -6.76
N THR A 6 -5.58 -14.83 -6.61
CA THR A 6 -5.78 -15.90 -5.62
C THR A 6 -4.61 -15.97 -4.66
N VAL A 7 -4.89 -16.14 -3.39
CA VAL A 7 -3.90 -16.44 -2.34
C VAL A 7 -4.37 -17.65 -1.54
N THR A 8 -3.44 -18.44 -1.05
CA THR A 8 -3.71 -19.57 -0.17
C THR A 8 -3.02 -19.37 1.16
N LEU A 9 -3.78 -19.52 2.25
CA LEU A 9 -3.23 -19.46 3.60
C LEU A 9 -3.28 -20.84 4.23
N VAL A 10 -2.15 -21.28 4.79
CA VAL A 10 -2.04 -22.55 5.51
C VAL A 10 -1.68 -22.25 6.95
N TRP A 11 -2.55 -22.65 7.87
CA TRP A 11 -2.29 -22.54 9.31
C TRP A 11 -1.06 -23.34 9.72
N ARG A 12 -0.22 -22.78 10.55
CA ARG A 12 0.99 -23.41 11.07
C ARG A 12 0.87 -23.74 12.54
N GLU A 13 0.72 -22.74 13.37
CA GLU A 13 0.58 -22.85 14.83
C GLU A 13 -0.03 -21.56 15.39
N ALA A 14 -0.65 -21.62 16.54
CA ALA A 14 -1.27 -20.47 17.23
C ALA A 14 -2.05 -19.56 16.25
N TYR A 15 -1.60 -18.35 15.98
CA TYR A 15 -2.18 -17.39 15.04
C TYR A 15 -1.32 -17.17 13.79
N ARG A 16 -0.39 -18.09 13.49
CA ARG A 16 0.51 -18.02 12.35
C ARG A 16 -0.04 -18.75 11.13
N PHE A 17 0.02 -18.07 10.01
CA PHE A 17 -0.34 -18.62 8.71
C PHE A 17 0.79 -18.39 7.72
N ALA A 18 1.08 -19.40 6.89
CA ALA A 18 1.92 -19.23 5.72
C ALA A 18 1.05 -18.81 4.54
N VAL A 19 1.41 -17.72 3.88
CA VAL A 19 0.69 -17.16 2.74
C VAL A 19 1.44 -17.49 1.45
N ASP A 20 0.76 -18.19 0.56
CA ASP A 20 1.22 -18.50 -0.80
C ASP A 20 0.44 -17.63 -1.81
N PHE A 21 1.15 -16.86 -2.59
CA PHE A 21 0.59 -15.99 -3.63
C PHE A 21 0.51 -16.66 -5.00
N GLY A 22 0.88 -17.96 -5.11
CA GLY A 22 0.76 -18.75 -6.35
C GLY A 22 1.72 -18.34 -7.47
N GLN A 23 2.79 -17.60 -7.17
CA GLN A 23 3.71 -17.09 -8.19
C GLN A 23 4.76 -18.13 -8.59
N GLN A 24 5.21 -18.04 -9.84
CA GLN A 24 6.27 -18.90 -10.38
C GLN A 24 7.44 -18.05 -10.91
N PRO A 25 8.70 -18.35 -10.53
CA PRO A 25 9.08 -19.34 -9.50
C PRO A 25 8.53 -18.95 -8.13
N ALA A 26 8.31 -19.92 -7.28
CA ALA A 26 7.73 -19.69 -5.95
C ALA A 26 8.49 -18.60 -5.21
N ALA A 27 7.82 -17.51 -4.90
CA ALA A 27 8.35 -16.50 -4.02
C ALA A 27 8.49 -17.05 -2.59
N ALA A 28 9.34 -16.42 -1.79
CA ALA A 28 9.45 -16.80 -0.38
C ALA A 28 8.07 -16.70 0.28
N THR A 29 7.69 -17.72 1.03
CA THR A 29 6.43 -17.75 1.76
C THR A 29 6.40 -16.64 2.81
N LEU A 30 5.36 -15.81 2.80
CA LEU A 30 5.14 -14.82 3.84
C LEU A 30 4.50 -15.49 5.05
N LEU A 31 5.15 -15.37 6.21
CA LEU A 31 4.55 -15.80 7.48
C LEU A 31 3.81 -14.63 8.11
N THR A 32 2.52 -14.80 8.38
CA THR A 32 1.71 -13.82 9.13
C THR A 32 1.58 -14.22 10.58
N ASP A 33 1.42 -13.26 11.46
CA ASP A 33 1.13 -13.48 12.87
C ASP A 33 0.32 -12.28 13.42
N VAL A 34 -0.29 -12.43 14.57
CA VAL A 34 -0.92 -11.33 15.28
C VAL A 34 -0.02 -10.81 16.40
N LYS A 35 -0.26 -9.59 16.84
CA LYS A 35 0.49 -8.96 17.93
C LYS A 35 0.22 -9.62 19.28
N PRO A 36 1.17 -9.54 20.24
CA PRO A 36 0.90 -9.95 21.60
C PRO A 36 -0.33 -9.20 22.19
N PRO A 37 -1.11 -9.83 23.10
CA PRO A 37 -0.82 -11.11 23.77
C PRO A 37 -1.31 -12.36 23.02
N LEU A 38 -2.06 -12.23 21.91
CA LEU A 38 -2.64 -13.37 21.19
C LEU A 38 -1.59 -14.15 20.40
N GLY A 39 -0.75 -13.44 19.65
CA GLY A 39 0.38 -14.00 18.92
C GLY A 39 1.70 -13.50 19.48
N THR A 40 2.77 -13.64 18.69
CA THR A 40 4.12 -13.20 19.06
C THR A 40 4.62 -12.01 18.22
N GLY A 41 3.87 -11.62 17.18
CA GLY A 41 4.30 -10.61 16.24
C GLY A 41 5.45 -11.06 15.33
N ALA A 42 5.56 -12.37 15.06
CA ALA A 42 6.63 -12.91 14.22
C ALA A 42 6.49 -12.59 12.73
N GLY A 43 5.35 -12.02 12.32
CA GLY A 43 5.09 -11.58 10.96
C GLY A 43 4.05 -10.47 10.94
N PRO A 44 3.72 -9.92 9.76
CA PRO A 44 2.71 -8.89 9.64
C PRO A 44 1.32 -9.42 10.02
N ASP A 45 0.53 -8.54 10.63
CA ASP A 45 -0.89 -8.79 10.86
C ASP A 45 -1.76 -8.43 9.64
N SER A 46 -3.05 -8.72 9.72
CA SER A 46 -3.99 -8.50 8.61
C SER A 46 -4.12 -7.02 8.23
N GLU A 47 -4.09 -6.12 9.20
CA GLU A 47 -4.14 -4.68 8.98
C GLU A 47 -2.90 -4.20 8.22
N GLN A 48 -1.72 -4.72 8.58
CA GLN A 48 -0.47 -4.41 7.86
C GLN A 48 -0.49 -4.93 6.42
N LEU A 49 -1.08 -6.10 6.16
CA LEU A 49 -1.25 -6.62 4.80
C LEU A 49 -2.17 -5.73 3.96
N LEU A 50 -3.28 -5.25 4.54
CA LEU A 50 -4.18 -4.32 3.86
C LEU A 50 -3.46 -3.01 3.53
N VAL A 51 -2.76 -2.43 4.49
CA VAL A 51 -1.99 -1.19 4.32
C VAL A 51 -0.89 -1.36 3.28
N ALA A 52 -0.18 -2.50 3.30
CA ALA A 52 0.84 -2.82 2.31
C ALA A 52 0.26 -2.93 0.89
N ALA A 53 -0.92 -3.54 0.74
CA ALA A 53 -1.60 -3.64 -0.55
C ALA A 53 -1.95 -2.25 -1.12
N VAL A 54 -2.51 -1.37 -0.29
CA VAL A 54 -2.86 0.01 -0.68
C VAL A 54 -1.60 0.80 -1.04
N ALA A 55 -0.58 0.76 -0.19
CA ALA A 55 0.69 1.47 -0.41
C ALA A 55 1.40 1.01 -1.69
N ASN A 56 1.47 -0.30 -1.91
CA ASN A 56 2.10 -0.89 -3.10
C ASN A 56 1.36 -0.47 -4.38
N CYS A 57 0.03 -0.52 -4.37
CA CYS A 57 -0.77 -0.12 -5.53
C CYS A 57 -0.56 1.36 -5.87
N LEU A 58 -0.61 2.25 -4.87
CA LEU A 58 -0.39 3.69 -5.07
C LEU A 58 1.03 4.00 -5.57
N ALA A 59 2.05 3.39 -4.97
CA ALA A 59 3.43 3.56 -5.40
C ALA A 59 3.64 3.09 -6.84
N SER A 60 3.10 1.94 -7.20
CA SER A 60 3.17 1.39 -8.56
C SER A 60 2.43 2.26 -9.58
N SER A 61 1.24 2.76 -9.22
CA SER A 61 0.47 3.66 -10.07
C SER A 61 1.17 5.00 -10.30
N LEU A 62 1.79 5.56 -9.25
CA LEU A 62 2.58 6.77 -9.38
C LEU A 62 3.82 6.56 -10.27
N LEU A 63 4.54 5.47 -10.03
CA LEU A 63 5.71 5.10 -10.85
C LEU A 63 5.32 4.95 -12.32
N PHE A 64 4.22 4.26 -12.61
CA PHE A 64 3.69 4.13 -13.96
C PHE A 64 3.37 5.50 -14.58
N SER A 65 2.66 6.36 -13.84
CA SER A 65 2.29 7.71 -14.32
C SER A 65 3.51 8.59 -14.59
N LEU A 66 4.52 8.55 -13.71
CA LEU A 66 5.77 9.28 -13.92
C LEU A 66 6.53 8.78 -15.15
N ARG A 67 6.64 7.46 -15.33
CA ARG A 67 7.31 6.84 -16.49
C ARG A 67 6.62 7.12 -17.82
N LYS A 68 5.29 7.27 -17.81
CA LYS A 68 4.54 7.70 -18.99
C LYS A 68 5.05 9.03 -19.55
N PHE A 69 5.53 9.91 -18.69
CA PHE A 69 6.14 11.19 -19.06
C PHE A 69 7.68 11.14 -19.07
N ARG A 70 8.26 9.93 -19.16
CA ARG A 70 9.72 9.69 -19.24
C ARG A 70 10.48 10.22 -18.02
N ASN A 71 9.90 10.09 -16.83
CA ASN A 71 10.55 10.42 -15.57
C ASN A 71 11.10 9.15 -14.91
N GLU A 72 12.28 9.28 -14.29
CA GLU A 72 12.80 8.32 -13.33
C GLU A 72 12.89 9.01 -11.96
N ALA A 73 12.08 8.56 -11.02
CA ALA A 73 11.92 9.17 -9.70
C ALA A 73 12.40 8.25 -8.55
N VAL A 74 13.27 7.33 -8.87
CA VAL A 74 13.82 6.36 -7.93
C VAL A 74 15.13 6.85 -7.29
N PRO A 75 15.45 6.38 -6.08
CA PRO A 75 14.66 5.48 -5.25
C PRO A 75 13.40 6.13 -4.73
N MET A 76 12.28 5.39 -4.74
CA MET A 76 11.00 5.83 -4.20
C MET A 76 10.77 5.13 -2.87
N ARG A 77 10.37 5.89 -1.84
CA ARG A 77 10.02 5.33 -0.53
C ARG A 77 8.58 5.64 -0.19
N THR A 78 7.83 4.61 0.16
CA THR A 78 6.43 4.74 0.57
C THR A 78 6.27 4.30 2.01
N THR A 79 5.61 5.14 2.81
CA THR A 79 5.23 4.83 4.18
C THR A 79 3.71 4.92 4.28
N ALA A 80 3.07 3.98 4.93
CA ALA A 80 1.63 3.97 5.08
C ALA A 80 1.24 3.53 6.49
N GLU A 81 0.14 4.09 6.98
CA GLU A 81 -0.36 3.88 8.33
C GLU A 81 -1.89 3.76 8.30
N ALA A 82 -2.43 2.81 9.06
CA ALA A 82 -3.87 2.67 9.28
C ALA A 82 -4.27 3.21 10.64
N ALA A 83 -5.25 4.10 10.67
CA ALA A 83 -5.92 4.49 11.89
C ALA A 83 -6.98 3.45 12.25
N LEU A 84 -7.01 3.02 13.50
CA LEU A 84 -8.01 2.11 14.03
C LEU A 84 -8.98 2.85 14.96
N SER A 85 -10.25 2.55 14.83
CA SER A 85 -11.28 3.06 15.74
C SER A 85 -12.29 1.97 16.11
N ARG A 86 -13.07 2.21 17.18
CA ARG A 86 -14.15 1.29 17.56
C ARG A 86 -15.48 1.78 17.01
N ASN A 87 -16.24 0.87 16.41
CA ASN A 87 -17.59 1.16 15.98
C ASN A 87 -18.57 1.20 17.18
N ALA A 88 -19.84 1.46 16.91
CA ALA A 88 -20.89 1.57 17.93
C ALA A 88 -21.04 0.29 18.78
N GLN A 89 -20.63 -0.87 18.28
CA GLN A 89 -20.62 -2.14 19.00
C GLN A 89 -19.30 -2.43 19.73
N GLY A 90 -18.39 -1.44 19.83
CA GLY A 90 -17.09 -1.56 20.49
C GLY A 90 -16.04 -2.37 19.72
N ARG A 91 -16.28 -2.74 18.47
CA ARG A 91 -15.39 -3.57 17.66
C ARG A 91 -14.43 -2.71 16.83
N LEU A 92 -13.14 -3.08 16.77
CA LEU A 92 -12.14 -2.38 15.99
C LEU A 92 -12.45 -2.43 14.48
N ARG A 93 -12.20 -1.31 13.84
CA ARG A 93 -12.28 -1.13 12.39
C ARG A 93 -11.13 -0.26 11.90
N VAL A 94 -10.71 -0.47 10.67
CA VAL A 94 -9.82 0.47 9.99
C VAL A 94 -10.63 1.72 9.66
N ALA A 95 -10.28 2.84 10.28
CA ALA A 95 -11.01 4.09 10.17
C ALA A 95 -10.49 4.97 9.03
N GLY A 96 -9.24 4.76 8.61
CA GLY A 96 -8.60 5.46 7.50
C GLY A 96 -7.20 4.93 7.27
N ILE A 97 -6.65 5.23 6.10
CA ILE A 97 -5.27 4.91 5.73
C ILE A 97 -4.62 6.18 5.22
N GLU A 98 -3.44 6.50 5.74
CA GLU A 98 -2.61 7.58 5.25
C GLU A 98 -1.37 7.01 4.56
N VAL A 99 -1.06 7.52 3.36
CA VAL A 99 0.08 7.09 2.56
C VAL A 99 0.94 8.29 2.21
N ALA A 100 2.23 8.20 2.45
CA ALA A 100 3.22 9.18 2.05
C ALA A 100 4.22 8.54 1.09
N ILE A 101 4.31 9.07 -0.13
CA ILE A 101 5.25 8.60 -1.16
C ILE A 101 6.30 9.68 -1.33
N ARG A 102 7.55 9.35 -1.02
CA ARG A 102 8.69 10.24 -1.21
C ARG A 102 9.47 9.82 -2.46
N LEU A 103 9.62 10.76 -3.38
CA LEU A 103 10.43 10.58 -4.59
C LEU A 103 11.91 10.73 -4.25
N GLY A 104 12.78 10.05 -5.00
CA GLY A 104 14.21 10.13 -4.83
C GLY A 104 14.87 11.27 -5.60
N VAL A 105 14.08 12.19 -6.14
CA VAL A 105 14.56 13.29 -6.98
C VAL A 105 13.79 14.58 -6.67
N ALA A 106 14.41 15.72 -7.00
CA ALA A 106 13.77 17.02 -6.90
C ALA A 106 12.63 17.17 -7.92
N ALA A 107 11.51 17.78 -7.51
CA ALA A 107 10.37 18.03 -8.38
C ALA A 107 10.73 18.79 -9.67
N SER A 108 11.69 19.71 -9.59
CA SER A 108 12.17 20.51 -10.73
C SER A 108 12.80 19.67 -11.85
N THR A 109 13.22 18.46 -11.57
CA THR A 109 13.79 17.54 -12.57
C THR A 109 12.73 16.73 -13.32
N LEU A 110 11.47 16.76 -12.87
CA LEU A 110 10.39 15.95 -13.39
C LEU A 110 9.59 16.70 -14.47
N ARG A 111 9.26 15.98 -15.54
CA ARG A 111 8.48 16.50 -16.67
C ARG A 111 7.00 16.19 -16.45
N GLN A 112 6.14 17.15 -16.78
CA GLN A 112 4.67 16.99 -16.71
C GLN A 112 4.20 16.46 -15.35
N LEU A 113 4.85 16.90 -14.27
CA LEU A 113 4.59 16.41 -12.91
C LEU A 113 3.12 16.60 -12.53
N ASP A 114 2.53 17.77 -12.79
CA ASP A 114 1.13 18.04 -12.47
C ASP A 114 0.17 17.04 -13.13
N ARG A 115 0.47 16.68 -14.38
CA ARG A 115 -0.34 15.68 -15.11
C ARG A 115 -0.17 14.28 -14.56
N ALA A 116 1.04 13.93 -14.15
CA ALA A 116 1.30 12.64 -13.53
C ALA A 116 0.56 12.51 -12.19
N LEU A 117 0.63 13.55 -11.37
CA LEU A 117 -0.05 13.60 -10.05
C LEU A 117 -1.58 13.63 -10.17
N ALA A 118 -2.12 14.29 -11.20
CA ALA A 118 -3.56 14.41 -11.37
C ALA A 118 -4.28 13.08 -11.70
N GLN A 119 -3.57 12.08 -12.19
CA GLN A 119 -4.22 10.87 -12.71
C GLN A 119 -3.74 9.55 -12.09
N PHE A 120 -2.64 9.53 -11.32
CA PHE A 120 -2.08 8.25 -10.86
C PHE A 120 -3.00 7.47 -9.93
N GLU A 121 -3.79 8.15 -9.11
CA GLU A 121 -4.70 7.50 -8.17
C GLU A 121 -5.85 6.77 -8.87
N ASP A 122 -6.31 7.29 -10.02
CA ASP A 122 -7.42 6.70 -10.77
C ASP A 122 -7.10 5.30 -11.31
N PHE A 123 -5.82 5.01 -11.53
CA PHE A 123 -5.36 3.70 -12.00
C PHE A 123 -5.12 2.69 -10.87
N CYS A 124 -5.24 3.11 -9.63
CA CYS A 124 -4.98 2.26 -8.48
C CYS A 124 -6.20 1.41 -8.12
N VAL A 125 -6.29 0.20 -8.66
CA VAL A 125 -7.40 -0.74 -8.47
C VAL A 125 -7.69 -0.97 -6.97
N VAL A 126 -6.67 -1.28 -6.17
CA VAL A 126 -6.82 -1.59 -4.74
C VAL A 126 -7.32 -0.36 -3.98
N THR A 127 -6.69 0.80 -4.18
CA THR A 127 -7.08 2.02 -3.45
C THR A 127 -8.49 2.47 -3.80
N GLN A 128 -8.88 2.44 -5.08
CA GLN A 128 -10.22 2.83 -5.48
C GLN A 128 -11.28 1.88 -4.89
N SER A 129 -10.97 0.59 -4.81
CA SER A 129 -11.85 -0.40 -4.19
C SER A 129 -11.96 -0.20 -2.67
N VAL A 130 -10.85 0.05 -1.98
CA VAL A 130 -10.81 0.27 -0.53
C VAL A 130 -11.51 1.58 -0.15
N ARG A 131 -11.33 2.65 -0.93
CA ARG A 131 -11.94 3.98 -0.70
C ARG A 131 -13.47 3.96 -0.64
N ALA A 132 -14.10 2.97 -1.23
CA ALA A 132 -15.56 2.83 -1.13
C ALA A 132 -16.06 2.67 0.31
N ALA A 133 -15.19 2.18 1.21
CA ALA A 133 -15.55 1.93 2.61
C ALA A 133 -14.57 2.56 3.62
N VAL A 134 -13.32 2.78 3.24
CA VAL A 134 -12.25 3.29 4.11
C VAL A 134 -11.57 4.49 3.45
N PRO A 135 -11.58 5.67 4.07
CA PRO A 135 -10.86 6.83 3.54
C PRO A 135 -9.37 6.54 3.37
N VAL A 136 -8.81 6.92 2.23
CA VAL A 136 -7.37 6.81 1.93
C VAL A 136 -6.87 8.19 1.50
N ALA A 137 -5.98 8.76 2.31
CA ALA A 137 -5.29 10.00 2.01
C ALA A 137 -3.89 9.72 1.48
N VAL A 138 -3.48 10.43 0.44
CA VAL A 138 -2.17 10.27 -0.20
C VAL A 138 -1.43 11.59 -0.24
N ARG A 139 -0.17 11.57 0.15
CA ARG A 139 0.76 12.69 0.00
C ARG A 139 1.95 12.24 -0.83
N VAL A 140 2.34 13.05 -1.79
CA VAL A 140 3.57 12.85 -2.57
C VAL A 140 4.54 13.98 -2.23
N LEU A 141 5.77 13.61 -1.91
CA LEU A 141 6.84 14.53 -1.55
C LEU A 141 8.03 14.31 -2.47
N ASP A 142 8.81 15.35 -2.72
CA ASP A 142 10.08 15.20 -3.42
C ASP A 142 11.23 14.77 -2.50
N ASP A 143 12.46 14.81 -3.00
CA ASP A 143 13.65 14.30 -2.29
C ASP A 143 14.03 15.12 -1.05
N ASP A 144 13.63 16.39 -0.96
CA ASP A 144 13.86 17.23 0.22
C ASP A 144 12.66 17.23 1.18
N GLY A 145 11.55 16.58 0.82
CA GLY A 145 10.33 16.50 1.62
C GLY A 145 9.31 17.59 1.33
N THR A 146 9.48 18.34 0.25
CA THR A 146 8.47 19.31 -0.20
C THR A 146 7.22 18.59 -0.68
N LEU A 147 6.05 19.01 -0.17
CA LEU A 147 4.76 18.44 -0.57
C LEU A 147 4.40 18.84 -1.99
N LEU A 148 4.11 17.83 -2.84
CA LEU A 148 3.76 18.00 -4.25
C LEU A 148 2.26 17.82 -4.54
N THR A 149 1.53 17.19 -3.62
CA THR A 149 0.06 16.99 -3.71
C THR A 149 -0.64 17.74 -2.59
N ALA A 150 -1.79 18.25 -2.90
CA ALA A 150 -2.65 18.92 -1.91
C ALA A 150 -3.31 17.89 -0.96
#